data_3415023844a6b33176580c1ab41fc41b
#
_entry.id   3415023844a6b33176580c1ab41fc41b
#
_cell.length_a   1.000
_cell.length_b   1.000
_cell.length_c   1.000
_cell.angle_alpha   90.00
_cell.angle_beta   90.00
_cell.angle_gamma   90.00
#
_symmetry.space_group_name_H-M   'P 1'
#
loop_
_entity.id
_entity.type
_entity.pdbx_description
1 polymer ?
#
loop_
_entity_poly.entity_id
_entity_poly.type
_entity_poly.pdbx_seq_one_letter_code
_entity_poly.pdbx_strand_id
1 'polypeptide(L)'
;SRLAWEFLKYADGLMERVRWHDGRSPAYGDGITFWALGEMIRGRARLQETDDEPTTRPRIAEMLREHVPDETERAWIEPALLSLLGVESGVASQQLFGAWRTFFERLAASGSVVMVFEDLHHADSGLLDFIDHMLEWSRSAPILIVTLARPELLERRADWGAGKRSFTSIHLEPLPPQAMHE
;
A
#
# COMPACT_ATOMS: atom_id res chain seq x y z
N SER A 1 3.70 -11.14 7.95
CA SER A 1 4.29 -12.50 7.97
C SER A 1 5.74 -12.47 8.40
N ARG A 2 6.31 -13.63 8.84
CA ARG A 2 7.75 -13.71 9.21
C ARG A 2 8.64 -13.28 8.04
N LEU A 3 8.32 -13.70 6.82
CA LEU A 3 9.09 -13.34 5.63
C LEU A 3 9.10 -11.82 5.39
N ALA A 4 7.96 -11.14 5.52
CA ALA A 4 7.87 -9.68 5.39
C ALA A 4 8.72 -8.99 6.47
N TRP A 5 8.73 -9.51 7.70
CA TRP A 5 9.53 -8.97 8.79
C TRP A 5 11.05 -9.16 8.60
N GLU A 6 11.50 -10.32 8.10
CA GLU A 6 12.91 -10.54 7.77
C GLU A 6 13.33 -9.66 6.58
N PHE A 7 12.46 -9.44 5.61
CA PHE A 7 12.71 -8.51 4.51
C PHE A 7 12.79 -7.06 4.99
N LEU A 8 11.93 -6.63 5.93
CA LEU A 8 12.03 -5.31 6.57
C LEU A 8 13.40 -5.12 7.25
N LYS A 9 13.84 -6.08 8.05
CA LYS A 9 15.18 -6.03 8.68
C LYS A 9 16.30 -5.90 7.67
N TYR A 10 16.20 -6.64 6.56
CA TYR A 10 17.19 -6.53 5.48
C TYR A 10 17.17 -5.13 4.87
N ALA A 11 15.99 -4.57 4.60
CA ALA A 11 15.81 -3.23 4.05
C ALA A 11 16.33 -2.14 4.99
N ASP A 12 16.13 -2.27 6.31
CA ASP A 12 16.66 -1.35 7.33
C ASP A 12 18.21 -1.37 7.39
N GLY A 13 18.82 -2.46 6.98
CA GLY A 13 20.29 -2.58 6.90
C GLY A 13 20.91 -1.96 5.64
N LEU A 14 20.12 -1.54 4.67
CA LEU A 14 20.61 -0.89 3.47
C LEU A 14 21.05 0.56 3.74
N MET A 15 22.11 0.99 3.06
CA MET A 15 22.60 2.38 3.16
C MET A 15 21.63 3.39 2.51
N GLU A 16 20.71 2.93 1.67
CA GLU A 16 19.71 3.75 1.02
C GLU A 16 18.51 4.01 1.94
N ARG A 17 17.91 5.18 1.80
CA ARG A 17 16.68 5.50 2.54
C ARG A 17 15.50 4.74 1.94
N VAL A 18 15.08 3.68 2.61
CA VAL A 18 13.89 2.90 2.27
C VAL A 18 12.70 3.38 3.12
N ARG A 19 11.59 3.68 2.47
CA ARG A 19 10.31 4.01 3.12
C ARG A 19 9.40 2.79 3.05
N TRP A 20 9.25 2.15 4.19
CA TRP A 20 8.42 0.96 4.33
C TRP A 20 6.97 1.31 4.66
N HIS A 21 6.04 0.66 3.97
CA HIS A 21 4.60 0.76 4.18
C HIS A 21 4.02 -0.64 4.10
N ASP A 22 3.35 -1.07 5.13
CA ASP A 22 2.67 -2.36 5.16
C ASP A 22 1.20 -2.21 5.51
N GLY A 23 0.38 -3.09 4.97
CA GLY A 23 -1.04 -3.16 5.25
C GLY A 23 -1.55 -4.57 5.01
N ARG A 24 -2.53 -4.97 5.81
CA ARG A 24 -3.12 -6.31 5.78
C ARG A 24 -4.58 -6.25 5.37
N SER A 25 -4.98 -7.15 4.46
CA SER A 25 -6.39 -7.33 4.14
C SER A 25 -7.07 -8.18 5.20
N PRO A 26 -8.10 -7.65 5.91
CA PRO A 26 -8.74 -8.40 6.99
C PRO A 26 -9.57 -9.56 6.45
N ALA A 27 -9.58 -10.69 7.17
CA ALA A 27 -10.37 -11.88 6.81
C ALA A 27 -11.89 -11.68 7.00
N TYR A 28 -12.27 -10.70 7.82
CA TYR A 28 -13.66 -10.32 8.13
C TYR A 28 -13.89 -8.88 7.70
N GLY A 29 -14.14 -8.66 6.43
CA GLY A 29 -14.21 -7.29 5.95
C GLY A 29 -14.99 -7.16 4.65
N ASP A 30 -16.05 -7.95 4.45
CA ASP A 30 -17.01 -7.67 3.38
C ASP A 30 -17.57 -6.24 3.57
N GLY A 31 -16.97 -5.27 2.87
CA GLY A 31 -17.41 -3.88 2.86
C GLY A 31 -16.38 -2.82 3.21
N ILE A 32 -15.18 -3.14 3.69
CA ILE A 32 -14.13 -2.14 3.90
C ILE A 32 -13.14 -2.19 2.73
N THR A 33 -13.47 -1.43 1.71
CA THR A 33 -12.65 -1.30 0.51
C THR A 33 -11.34 -0.58 0.84
N PHE A 34 -10.22 -1.05 0.29
CA PHE A 34 -8.88 -0.44 0.43
C PHE A 34 -8.31 -0.41 1.85
N TRP A 35 -8.76 -1.27 2.77
CA TRP A 35 -8.30 -1.25 4.17
C TRP A 35 -6.78 -1.26 4.30
N ALA A 36 -6.08 -2.19 3.62
CA ALA A 36 -4.62 -2.30 3.69
C ALA A 36 -3.90 -1.02 3.22
N LEU A 37 -4.45 -0.33 2.22
CA LEU A 37 -3.93 0.96 1.77
C LEU A 37 -4.17 2.05 2.83
N GLY A 38 -5.33 2.04 3.48
CA GLY A 38 -5.65 2.93 4.60
C GLY A 38 -4.69 2.75 5.77
N GLU A 39 -4.31 1.50 6.12
CA GLU A 39 -3.30 1.22 7.15
C GLU A 39 -1.94 1.85 6.80
N MET A 40 -1.49 1.73 5.55
CA MET A 40 -0.24 2.36 5.09
C MET A 40 -0.25 3.89 5.29
N ILE A 41 -1.38 4.54 4.95
CA ILE A 41 -1.54 5.99 5.14
C ILE A 41 -1.60 6.36 6.61
N ARG A 42 -2.37 5.63 7.44
CA ARG A 42 -2.41 5.84 8.89
C ARG A 42 -1.02 5.72 9.51
N GLY A 43 -0.29 4.65 9.18
CA GLY A 43 1.08 4.44 9.66
C GLY A 43 2.00 5.60 9.27
N ARG A 44 1.92 6.09 8.05
CA ARG A 44 2.72 7.22 7.57
C ARG A 44 2.36 8.53 8.25
N ALA A 45 1.08 8.82 8.46
CA ALA A 45 0.59 10.01 9.14
C ALA A 45 0.65 9.91 10.68
N ARG A 46 1.12 8.78 11.24
CA ARG A 46 1.14 8.48 12.68
C ARG A 46 -0.25 8.56 13.32
N LEU A 47 -1.25 8.07 12.60
CA LEU A 47 -2.64 8.01 13.03
C LEU A 47 -2.96 6.64 13.63
N GLN A 48 -3.84 6.64 14.62
CA GLN A 48 -4.49 5.44 15.15
C GLN A 48 -5.81 5.20 14.40
N GLU A 49 -6.30 3.96 14.43
CA GLU A 49 -7.59 3.61 13.83
C GLU A 49 -8.77 4.36 14.47
N THR A 50 -8.63 4.69 15.76
CA THR A 50 -9.65 5.35 16.58
C THR A 50 -9.59 6.89 16.53
N ASP A 51 -8.63 7.47 15.78
CA ASP A 51 -8.51 8.92 15.69
C ASP A 51 -9.72 9.50 14.95
N ASP A 52 -10.23 10.60 15.48
CA ASP A 52 -11.36 11.34 14.94
C ASP A 52 -10.96 12.27 13.77
N GLU A 53 -11.94 12.84 13.11
CA GLU A 53 -11.72 13.78 12.00
C GLU A 53 -10.87 15.00 12.42
N PRO A 54 -11.12 15.68 13.57
CA PRO A 54 -10.29 16.80 14.02
C PRO A 54 -8.81 16.46 14.20
N THR A 55 -8.49 15.22 14.54
CA THR A 55 -7.10 14.72 14.65
C THR A 55 -6.53 14.33 13.30
N THR A 56 -7.34 13.66 12.46
CA THR A 56 -6.90 13.08 11.19
C THR A 56 -6.54 14.16 10.16
N ARG A 57 -7.39 15.20 9.96
CA ARG A 57 -7.15 16.23 8.93
C ARG A 57 -5.82 16.96 9.10
N PRO A 58 -5.45 17.50 10.28
CA PRO A 58 -4.17 18.18 10.44
C PRO A 58 -2.96 17.27 10.19
N ARG A 59 -3.05 15.98 10.59
CA ARG A 59 -1.98 15.00 10.39
C ARG A 59 -1.76 14.68 8.91
N ILE A 60 -2.84 14.50 8.14
CA ILE A 60 -2.76 14.32 6.68
C ILE A 60 -2.18 15.57 6.02
N ALA A 61 -2.65 16.76 6.37
CA ALA A 61 -2.13 18.01 5.83
C ALA A 61 -0.64 18.22 6.16
N GLU A 62 -0.19 17.86 7.37
CA GLU A 62 1.23 17.92 7.77
C GLU A 62 2.08 16.95 6.95
N MET A 63 1.65 15.70 6.82
CA MET A 63 2.31 14.67 6.01
C MET A 63 2.43 15.09 4.54
N LEU A 64 1.37 15.68 3.98
CA LEU A 64 1.40 16.17 2.60
C LEU A 64 2.38 17.35 2.44
N ARG A 65 2.42 18.30 3.36
CA ARG A 65 3.38 19.40 3.32
C ARG A 65 4.84 18.92 3.36
N GLU A 66 5.12 17.84 4.08
CA GLU A 66 6.45 17.25 4.16
C GLU A 66 6.88 16.58 2.84
N HIS A 67 5.94 15.94 2.12
CA HIS A 67 6.29 15.05 1.02
C HIS A 67 5.84 15.50 -0.37
N VAL A 68 4.89 16.44 -0.45
CA VAL A 68 4.34 16.98 -1.70
C VAL A 68 4.59 18.49 -1.73
N PRO A 69 5.65 18.95 -2.40
CA PRO A 69 6.02 20.37 -2.42
C PRO A 69 4.98 21.28 -3.10
N ASP A 70 4.33 20.78 -4.14
CA ASP A 70 3.37 21.54 -4.93
C ASP A 70 2.02 21.66 -4.20
N GLU A 71 1.53 22.89 -4.04
CA GLU A 71 0.29 23.18 -3.34
C GLU A 71 -0.95 22.70 -4.12
N THR A 72 -0.91 22.79 -5.43
CA THR A 72 -2.00 22.33 -6.29
C THR A 72 -2.15 20.80 -6.21
N GLU A 73 -1.02 20.10 -6.19
CA GLU A 73 -1.03 18.64 -5.98
C GLU A 73 -1.57 18.28 -4.59
N ARG A 74 -1.17 19.00 -3.53
CA ARG A 74 -1.70 18.75 -2.18
C ARG A 74 -3.21 18.93 -2.12
N ALA A 75 -3.73 20.02 -2.69
CA ALA A 75 -5.16 20.29 -2.72
C ALA A 75 -5.97 19.20 -3.46
N TRP A 76 -5.35 18.51 -4.39
CA TRP A 76 -5.97 17.40 -5.12
C TRP A 76 -5.82 16.06 -4.39
N ILE A 77 -4.66 15.80 -3.75
CA ILE A 77 -4.37 14.53 -3.07
C ILE A 77 -5.08 14.43 -1.71
N GLU A 78 -5.16 15.53 -0.96
CA GLU A 78 -5.69 15.54 0.41
C GLU A 78 -7.11 14.99 0.51
N PRO A 79 -8.10 15.42 -0.29
CA PRO A 79 -9.45 14.87 -0.24
C PRO A 79 -9.49 13.36 -0.53
N ALA A 80 -8.64 12.88 -1.44
CA ALA A 80 -8.56 11.47 -1.78
C ALA A 80 -8.00 10.61 -0.63
N LEU A 81 -6.99 11.10 0.12
CA LEU A 81 -6.48 10.43 1.30
C LEU A 81 -7.49 10.45 2.45
N LEU A 82 -8.18 11.57 2.65
CA LEU A 82 -9.23 11.66 3.67
C LEU A 82 -10.42 10.74 3.33
N SER A 83 -10.77 10.61 2.05
CA SER A 83 -11.79 9.66 1.59
C SER A 83 -11.39 8.21 1.85
N LEU A 84 -10.12 7.85 1.62
CA LEU A 84 -9.58 6.53 1.93
C LEU A 84 -9.69 6.19 3.42
N LEU A 85 -9.55 7.19 4.29
CA LEU A 85 -9.65 7.04 5.75
C LEU A 85 -11.09 7.15 6.28
N GLY A 86 -12.08 7.35 5.39
CA GLY A 86 -13.49 7.46 5.76
C GLY A 86 -13.89 8.82 6.37
N VAL A 87 -13.01 9.82 6.29
CA VAL A 87 -13.23 11.17 6.85
C VAL A 87 -13.96 12.07 5.86
N GLU A 88 -13.80 11.83 4.57
CA GLU A 88 -14.42 12.63 3.52
C GLU A 88 -15.21 11.76 2.55
N SER A 89 -16.23 12.33 1.91
CA SER A 89 -17.07 11.66 0.92
C SER A 89 -17.23 12.51 -0.33
N GLY A 90 -17.59 11.88 -1.46
CA GLY A 90 -17.90 12.61 -2.70
C GLY A 90 -16.71 12.81 -3.64
N VAL A 91 -15.53 12.27 -3.36
CA VAL A 91 -14.43 12.24 -4.32
C VAL A 91 -14.74 11.24 -5.44
N ALA A 92 -14.64 11.68 -6.69
CA ALA A 92 -14.93 10.83 -7.84
C ALA A 92 -13.95 9.63 -7.88
N SER A 93 -14.47 8.42 -8.01
CA SER A 93 -13.66 7.17 -7.98
C SER A 93 -12.51 7.17 -8.98
N GLN A 94 -12.68 7.78 -10.15
CA GLN A 94 -11.65 7.89 -11.18
C GLN A 94 -10.45 8.75 -10.75
N GLN A 95 -10.64 9.65 -9.79
CA GLN A 95 -9.58 10.53 -9.29
C GLN A 95 -8.80 9.89 -8.14
N LEU A 96 -9.40 8.95 -7.40
CA LEU A 96 -8.80 8.34 -6.21
C LEU A 96 -7.48 7.63 -6.53
N PHE A 97 -7.46 6.73 -7.50
CA PHE A 97 -6.27 5.97 -7.86
C PHE A 97 -5.12 6.86 -8.30
N GLY A 98 -5.40 7.87 -9.11
CA GLY A 98 -4.41 8.85 -9.55
C GLY A 98 -3.81 9.63 -8.37
N ALA A 99 -4.65 10.10 -7.44
CA ALA A 99 -4.22 10.85 -6.28
C ALA A 99 -3.37 9.99 -5.31
N TRP A 100 -3.83 8.78 -4.99
CA TRP A 100 -3.08 7.85 -4.13
C TRP A 100 -1.75 7.46 -4.77
N ARG A 101 -1.73 7.14 -6.07
CA ARG A 101 -0.51 6.87 -6.83
C ARG A 101 0.46 8.04 -6.76
N THR A 102 -0.01 9.26 -7.07
CA THR A 102 0.83 10.45 -7.05
C THR A 102 1.45 10.68 -5.68
N PHE A 103 0.70 10.45 -4.60
CA PHE A 103 1.25 10.53 -3.24
C PHE A 103 2.46 9.59 -3.05
N PHE A 104 2.35 8.31 -3.41
CA PHE A 104 3.46 7.35 -3.28
C PHE A 104 4.62 7.69 -4.22
N GLU A 105 4.36 8.21 -5.42
CA GLU A 105 5.41 8.70 -6.32
C GLU A 105 6.16 9.89 -5.73
N ARG A 106 5.47 10.80 -5.02
CA ARG A 106 6.12 11.92 -4.31
C ARG A 106 6.93 11.44 -3.12
N LEU A 107 6.47 10.44 -2.39
CA LEU A 107 7.27 9.76 -1.37
C LEU A 107 8.54 9.17 -1.99
N ALA A 108 8.43 8.52 -3.14
CA ALA A 108 9.54 7.89 -3.83
C ALA A 108 10.56 8.88 -4.41
N ALA A 109 10.22 10.16 -4.56
CA ALA A 109 11.14 11.19 -5.04
C ALA A 109 12.35 11.45 -4.11
N SER A 110 12.27 11.04 -2.84
CA SER A 110 13.33 11.25 -1.84
C SER A 110 13.82 9.95 -1.19
N GLY A 111 13.64 8.81 -1.85
CA GLY A 111 14.11 7.49 -1.41
C GLY A 111 13.19 6.39 -1.92
N SER A 112 13.67 5.15 -1.95
CA SER A 112 12.89 4.00 -2.41
C SER A 112 11.68 3.76 -1.51
N VAL A 113 10.52 3.44 -2.12
CA VAL A 113 9.29 3.08 -1.41
C VAL A 113 9.07 1.58 -1.53
N VAL A 114 8.77 0.93 -0.41
CA VAL A 114 8.33 -0.47 -0.37
C VAL A 114 6.92 -0.50 0.18
N MET A 115 5.99 -1.09 -0.59
CA MET A 115 4.61 -1.31 -0.21
C MET A 115 4.37 -2.81 -0.05
N VAL A 116 4.02 -3.27 1.15
CA VAL A 116 3.76 -4.68 1.43
C VAL A 116 2.28 -4.88 1.70
N PHE A 117 1.62 -5.67 0.87
CA PHE A 117 0.23 -6.07 1.04
C PHE A 117 0.16 -7.49 1.55
N GLU A 118 -0.21 -7.67 2.81
CA GLU A 118 -0.39 -8.98 3.43
C GLU A 118 -1.83 -9.50 3.27
N ASP A 119 -1.95 -10.81 3.24
CA ASP A 119 -3.22 -11.54 3.14
C ASP A 119 -4.10 -11.09 1.94
N LEU A 120 -3.47 -10.83 0.80
CA LEU A 120 -4.11 -10.25 -0.39
C LEU A 120 -5.25 -11.14 -0.95
N HIS A 121 -5.31 -12.41 -0.59
CA HIS A 121 -6.43 -13.31 -0.93
C HIS A 121 -7.76 -12.88 -0.27
N HIS A 122 -7.72 -12.03 0.75
CA HIS A 122 -8.90 -11.40 1.35
C HIS A 122 -9.22 -10.00 0.79
N ALA A 123 -8.34 -9.45 -0.06
CA ALA A 123 -8.53 -8.12 -0.63
C ALA A 123 -9.80 -8.02 -1.47
N ASP A 124 -10.44 -6.86 -1.43
CA ASP A 124 -11.49 -6.51 -2.37
C ASP A 124 -10.94 -6.28 -3.79
N SER A 125 -11.82 -6.31 -4.80
CA SER A 125 -11.40 -6.12 -6.18
C SER A 125 -10.81 -4.73 -6.43
N GLY A 126 -11.28 -3.69 -5.73
CA GLY A 126 -10.79 -2.33 -5.87
C GLY A 126 -9.33 -2.20 -5.46
N LEU A 127 -8.92 -2.87 -4.36
CA LEU A 127 -7.51 -2.89 -3.95
C LEU A 127 -6.63 -3.61 -4.97
N LEU A 128 -7.10 -4.72 -5.52
CA LEU A 128 -6.37 -5.43 -6.58
C LEU A 128 -6.22 -4.55 -7.83
N ASP A 129 -7.26 -3.83 -8.23
CA ASP A 129 -7.24 -2.91 -9.36
C ASP A 129 -6.32 -1.70 -9.11
N PHE A 130 -6.25 -1.21 -7.85
CA PHE A 130 -5.30 -0.17 -7.47
C PHE A 130 -3.84 -0.65 -7.59
N ILE A 131 -3.53 -1.86 -7.11
CA ILE A 131 -2.18 -2.44 -7.25
C ILE A 131 -1.82 -2.58 -8.74
N ASP A 132 -2.75 -3.05 -9.56
CA ASP A 132 -2.57 -3.12 -11.01
C ASP A 132 -2.31 -1.75 -11.63
N HIS A 133 -3.06 -0.72 -11.20
CA HIS A 133 -2.84 0.66 -11.62
C HIS A 133 -1.44 1.16 -11.24
N MET A 134 -0.96 0.88 -10.03
CA MET A 134 0.41 1.23 -9.61
C MET A 134 1.47 0.59 -10.50
N LEU A 135 1.35 -0.71 -10.79
CA LEU A 135 2.28 -1.45 -11.64
C LEU A 135 2.31 -0.92 -13.08
N GLU A 136 1.19 -0.43 -13.57
CA GLU A 136 1.09 0.11 -14.92
C GLU A 136 1.67 1.53 -15.05
N TRP A 137 1.37 2.41 -14.10
CA TRP A 137 1.60 3.83 -14.23
C TRP A 137 2.81 4.37 -13.44
N SER A 138 3.32 3.67 -12.43
CA SER A 138 4.46 4.14 -11.60
C SER A 138 5.82 3.57 -12.01
N ARG A 139 6.00 3.22 -13.28
CA ARG A 139 7.21 2.53 -13.78
C ARG A 139 8.51 3.33 -13.64
N SER A 140 8.43 4.65 -13.55
CA SER A 140 9.60 5.53 -13.42
C SER A 140 9.94 5.88 -11.98
N ALA A 141 9.09 5.54 -11.02
CA ALA A 141 9.31 5.78 -9.59
C ALA A 141 9.97 4.55 -8.93
N PRO A 142 10.93 4.73 -8.00
CA PRO A 142 11.54 3.63 -7.26
C PRO A 142 10.59 3.07 -6.21
N ILE A 143 9.54 2.38 -6.67
CA ILE A 143 8.49 1.75 -5.86
C ILE A 143 8.55 0.25 -6.06
N LEU A 144 8.76 -0.50 -4.97
CA LEU A 144 8.63 -1.95 -4.93
C LEU A 144 7.32 -2.32 -4.25
N ILE A 145 6.50 -3.11 -4.92
CA ILE A 145 5.27 -3.67 -4.37
C ILE A 145 5.49 -5.15 -4.09
N VAL A 146 5.29 -5.56 -2.85
CA VAL A 146 5.33 -6.95 -2.40
C VAL A 146 3.93 -7.37 -2.00
N THR A 147 3.45 -8.46 -2.57
CA THR A 147 2.13 -9.02 -2.25
C THR A 147 2.29 -10.41 -1.68
N LEU A 148 1.66 -10.67 -0.53
CA LEU A 148 1.62 -11.96 0.12
C LEU A 148 0.19 -12.50 0.06
N ALA A 149 0.02 -13.63 -0.61
CA ALA A 149 -1.30 -14.23 -0.80
C ALA A 149 -1.21 -15.75 -0.71
N ARG A 150 -2.35 -16.37 -0.42
CA ARG A 150 -2.55 -17.82 -0.61
C ARG A 150 -3.00 -18.10 -2.04
N PRO A 151 -2.93 -19.37 -2.49
CA PRO A 151 -3.36 -19.76 -3.84
C PRO A 151 -4.79 -19.36 -4.20
N GLU A 152 -5.67 -19.20 -3.20
CA GLU A 152 -7.07 -18.78 -3.38
C GLU A 152 -7.22 -17.42 -4.09
N LEU A 153 -6.18 -16.57 -4.05
CA LEU A 153 -6.18 -15.34 -4.85
C LEU A 153 -6.28 -15.66 -6.34
N LEU A 154 -5.57 -16.68 -6.81
CA LEU A 154 -5.57 -17.08 -8.22
C LEU A 154 -6.88 -17.74 -8.66
N GLU A 155 -7.64 -18.32 -7.73
CA GLU A 155 -9.00 -18.81 -8.00
C GLU A 155 -9.97 -17.66 -8.30
N ARG A 156 -9.79 -16.52 -7.60
CA ARG A 156 -10.60 -15.30 -7.76
C ARG A 156 -10.12 -14.39 -8.88
N ARG A 157 -8.82 -14.36 -9.15
CA ARG A 157 -8.14 -13.50 -10.11
C ARG A 157 -7.07 -14.31 -10.84
N ALA A 158 -7.50 -15.16 -11.76
CA ALA A 158 -6.61 -16.07 -12.50
C ALA A 158 -5.55 -15.34 -13.35
N ASP A 159 -5.82 -14.10 -13.71
CA ASP A 159 -4.94 -13.23 -14.49
C ASP A 159 -3.99 -12.38 -13.64
N TRP A 160 -3.94 -12.59 -12.30
CA TRP A 160 -3.08 -11.82 -11.40
C TRP A 160 -1.61 -11.86 -11.82
N GLY A 161 -1.05 -10.70 -12.17
CA GLY A 161 0.32 -10.57 -12.66
C GLY A 161 0.55 -11.00 -14.11
N ALA A 162 -0.45 -11.59 -14.79
CA ALA A 162 -0.30 -12.05 -16.16
C ALA A 162 0.01 -10.89 -17.13
N GLY A 163 1.01 -11.09 -17.99
CA GLY A 163 1.41 -10.10 -18.99
C GLY A 163 2.13 -8.85 -18.48
N LYS A 164 2.39 -8.75 -17.16
CA LYS A 164 3.09 -7.60 -16.57
C LYS A 164 4.61 -7.80 -16.57
N ARG A 165 5.35 -6.89 -17.21
CA ARG A 165 6.81 -7.01 -17.40
C ARG A 165 7.60 -6.92 -16.09
N SER A 166 7.08 -6.21 -15.09
CA SER A 166 7.74 -5.95 -13.79
C SER A 166 7.12 -6.77 -12.67
N PHE A 167 6.56 -7.93 -12.98
CA PHE A 167 5.94 -8.83 -12.01
C PHE A 167 6.71 -10.14 -11.93
N THR A 168 7.02 -10.57 -10.70
CA THR A 168 7.63 -11.88 -10.42
C THR A 168 6.80 -12.59 -9.36
N SER A 169 6.37 -13.81 -9.65
CA SER A 169 5.69 -14.67 -8.68
C SER A 169 6.68 -15.68 -8.11
N ILE A 170 6.69 -15.81 -6.78
CA ILE A 170 7.48 -16.79 -6.05
C ILE A 170 6.54 -17.71 -5.29
N HIS A 171 6.56 -19.00 -5.61
CA HIS A 171 5.83 -20.00 -4.86
C HIS A 171 6.66 -20.43 -3.66
N LEU A 172 6.06 -20.33 -2.46
CA LEU A 172 6.70 -20.74 -1.21
C LEU A 172 6.19 -22.12 -0.81
N GLU A 173 7.11 -23.06 -0.66
CA GLU A 173 6.81 -24.38 -0.10
C GLU A 173 6.81 -24.33 1.45
N PRO A 174 6.12 -25.26 2.12
CA PRO A 174 6.19 -25.39 3.57
C PRO A 174 7.65 -25.59 4.02
N LEU A 175 8.03 -24.94 5.13
CA LEU A 175 9.34 -25.16 5.71
C LEU A 175 9.52 -26.62 6.11
N PRO A 176 10.70 -27.24 5.84
CA PRO A 176 11.00 -28.57 6.32
C PRO A 176 11.00 -28.59 7.87
N PRO A 177 10.61 -29.70 8.51
CA PRO A 177 10.49 -29.79 9.98
C PRO A 177 11.73 -29.34 10.75
N GLN A 178 12.91 -29.52 10.15
CA GLN A 178 14.21 -29.13 10.75
C GLN A 178 14.40 -27.61 10.83
N ALA A 179 13.80 -26.83 9.92
CA ALA A 179 13.90 -25.36 9.90
C ALA A 179 12.86 -24.67 10.80
N MET A 180 11.95 -25.42 11.45
CA MET A 180 10.96 -24.87 12.38
C MET A 180 11.48 -24.68 13.81
N HIS A 181 12.70 -25.09 14.10
CA HIS A 181 13.31 -25.07 15.45
C HIS A 181 14.42 -24.02 15.61
N GLU A 182 14.68 -23.20 14.60
CA GLU A 182 15.54 -22.01 14.65
C GLU A 182 14.67 -20.73 14.65
#